data_0a61b2f54f207984eea7facf09276716
#
_entry.id   0a61b2f54f207984eea7facf09276716
#
_cell.length_a   1.000
_cell.length_b   1.000
_cell.length_c   1.000
_cell.angle_alpha   90.00
_cell.angle_beta   90.00
_cell.angle_gamma   90.00
#
_symmetry.space_group_name_H-M   'P 1'
#
loop_
_entity.id
_entity.type
_entity.pdbx_description
1 polymer ?
#
loop_
_entity_poly.entity_id
_entity_poly.type
_entity_poly.pdbx_seq_one_letter_code
_entity_poly.pdbx_strand_id
1 'polypeptide(L)'
;MNQMAESDLKITLEKFEIGQWSYRPNFDIISKFPIMSRECLRKKEMKKHLFTCSTSGSTGEPVSVEKTYQDYIWYMATTMREFFWRKWDFTKNIAIIRGDNKVQDLETWGLPKFIAPIQGMTYKMNFAPISVIQSWLEEKNPHYIHCYPSILKQIDLSKVTNLIDVKSTGELGGTMFSSEECGTIAIQCPDNKNNYHVMENQMVEVDTDGGMIISTMTNPYIRRYKNGDHIELGECTCRRTLQTITKINGRVRNMFVLPNGDKKWPLIGSRDYHSRFGIKKYKAIQTSIDQLELQIICEPLGEKEKELKDLILEWLQSPINITIKYVYSFPNYKHEEFISLADK
;
A
#
# COMPACT_ATOMS: atom_id res chain seq x y z
N MET A 1 -6.80 24.37 0.96
CA MET A 1 -6.72 24.31 -0.52
C MET A 1 -7.06 25.69 -1.05
N ASN A 2 -6.37 26.22 -2.04
CA ASN A 2 -6.71 27.54 -2.62
C ASN A 2 -7.87 27.39 -3.63
N GLN A 3 -8.52 28.50 -4.00
CA GLN A 3 -9.68 28.50 -4.92
C GLN A 3 -9.39 27.84 -6.28
N MET A 4 -8.17 28.02 -6.81
CA MET A 4 -7.76 27.40 -8.07
C MET A 4 -7.74 25.87 -7.96
N ALA A 5 -7.17 25.33 -6.88
CA ALA A 5 -7.13 23.88 -6.64
C ALA A 5 -8.52 23.29 -6.40
N GLU A 6 -9.45 24.04 -5.82
CA GLU A 6 -10.85 23.62 -5.69
C GLU A 6 -11.57 23.55 -7.03
N SER A 7 -11.36 24.53 -7.90
CA SER A 7 -11.93 24.54 -9.26
C SER A 7 -11.42 23.34 -10.08
N ASP A 8 -10.11 23.12 -10.08
CA ASP A 8 -9.50 22.02 -10.85
C ASP A 8 -9.92 20.65 -10.31
N LEU A 9 -10.05 20.51 -9.01
CA LEU A 9 -10.56 19.29 -8.39
C LEU A 9 -12.02 19.05 -8.80
N LYS A 10 -12.87 20.07 -8.79
CA LYS A 10 -14.27 19.99 -9.20
C LYS A 10 -14.38 19.51 -10.65
N ILE A 11 -13.64 20.15 -11.57
CA ILE A 11 -13.60 19.75 -12.99
C ILE A 11 -13.13 18.31 -13.14
N THR A 12 -12.13 17.88 -12.37
CA THR A 12 -11.60 16.52 -12.42
C THR A 12 -12.65 15.50 -11.95
N LEU A 13 -13.37 15.80 -10.86
CA LEU A 13 -14.43 14.93 -10.35
C LEU A 13 -15.62 14.85 -11.31
N GLU A 14 -16.05 15.96 -11.91
CA GLU A 14 -17.10 15.96 -12.92
C GLU A 14 -16.74 15.08 -14.12
N LYS A 15 -15.50 15.14 -14.59
CA LYS A 15 -15.02 14.24 -15.65
C LYS A 15 -15.04 12.75 -15.24
N PHE A 16 -14.81 12.42 -13.97
CA PHE A 16 -14.92 11.08 -13.46
C PHE A 16 -16.36 10.55 -13.55
N GLU A 17 -17.34 11.35 -13.18
CA GLU A 17 -18.76 10.96 -13.21
C GLU A 17 -19.28 10.71 -14.62
N ILE A 18 -18.84 11.51 -15.58
CA ILE A 18 -19.32 11.45 -16.97
C ILE A 18 -18.62 10.34 -17.77
N GLY A 19 -17.58 9.71 -17.21
CA GLY A 19 -16.80 8.68 -17.94
C GLY A 19 -16.03 9.23 -19.17
N GLN A 20 -15.97 10.54 -19.32
CA GLN A 20 -15.38 11.24 -20.46
C GLN A 20 -13.86 11.44 -20.37
N TRP A 21 -13.12 10.56 -19.69
CA TRP A 21 -11.69 10.52 -19.90
C TRP A 21 -11.38 9.80 -21.22
N SER A 22 -11.64 10.45 -22.33
CA SER A 22 -11.24 10.03 -23.67
C SER A 22 -9.73 10.11 -23.91
N TYR A 23 -8.97 10.65 -22.97
CA TYR A 23 -7.51 10.67 -23.07
C TYR A 23 -6.93 9.40 -22.43
N ARG A 24 -7.12 8.27 -23.12
CA ARG A 24 -6.19 7.16 -22.95
C ARG A 24 -4.91 7.57 -23.68
N PRO A 25 -3.75 7.65 -23.01
CA PRO A 25 -2.51 7.88 -23.69
C PRO A 25 -2.38 6.80 -24.78
N ASN A 26 -1.86 7.22 -25.92
CA ASN A 26 -1.64 6.25 -27.00
C ASN A 26 -0.62 5.23 -26.49
N PHE A 27 -1.12 4.03 -26.15
CA PHE A 27 -0.31 2.91 -25.65
C PHE A 27 0.87 2.64 -26.59
N ASP A 28 0.64 2.74 -27.91
CA ASP A 28 1.66 2.51 -28.93
C ASP A 28 2.82 3.51 -28.88
N ILE A 29 2.57 4.71 -28.39
CA ILE A 29 3.63 5.72 -28.20
C ILE A 29 4.39 5.44 -26.91
N ILE A 30 3.69 5.16 -25.81
CA ILE A 30 4.31 4.96 -24.50
C ILE A 30 5.13 3.67 -24.49
N SER A 31 4.66 2.59 -25.12
CA SER A 31 5.35 1.31 -25.21
C SER A 31 6.74 1.39 -25.90
N LYS A 32 6.96 2.44 -26.69
CA LYS A 32 8.25 2.69 -27.35
C LYS A 32 9.32 3.31 -26.43
N PHE A 33 8.93 3.84 -25.28
CA PHE A 33 9.92 4.35 -24.31
C PHE A 33 10.67 3.19 -23.65
N PRO A 34 11.97 3.37 -23.34
CA PRO A 34 12.71 2.37 -22.59
C PRO A 34 12.13 2.21 -21.17
N ILE A 35 12.24 1.01 -20.62
CA ILE A 35 11.87 0.76 -19.24
C ILE A 35 12.81 1.53 -18.31
N MET A 36 12.23 2.30 -17.40
CA MET A 36 12.96 3.09 -16.42
C MET A 36 13.20 2.27 -15.15
N SER A 37 14.43 2.25 -14.68
CA SER A 37 14.80 1.77 -13.35
C SER A 37 14.66 2.86 -12.29
N ARG A 38 14.74 2.46 -11.01
CA ARG A 38 14.76 3.37 -9.87
C ARG A 38 15.92 4.40 -9.93
N GLU A 39 17.06 4.02 -10.50
CA GLU A 39 18.21 4.91 -10.67
C GLU A 39 17.92 6.06 -11.64
N CYS A 40 17.07 5.84 -12.63
CA CYS A 40 16.65 6.89 -13.54
C CYS A 40 15.90 8.03 -12.83
N LEU A 41 15.19 7.73 -11.76
CA LEU A 41 14.48 8.74 -10.94
C LEU A 41 15.46 9.60 -10.13
N ARG A 42 16.59 9.04 -9.67
CA ARG A 42 17.60 9.77 -8.89
C ARG A 42 18.31 10.88 -9.66
N LYS A 43 18.34 10.78 -10.98
CA LYS A 43 19.11 11.68 -11.88
C LYS A 43 18.29 12.83 -12.45
N LYS A 44 17.00 12.95 -12.08
CA LYS A 44 16.11 13.94 -12.68
C LYS A 44 15.74 15.02 -11.70
N GLU A 45 16.04 16.26 -12.06
CA GLU A 45 15.54 17.46 -11.42
C GLU A 45 14.44 18.09 -12.30
N MET A 46 13.31 18.41 -11.69
CA MET A 46 12.22 19.10 -12.37
C MET A 46 12.33 20.61 -12.15
N LYS A 47 12.28 21.35 -13.23
CA LYS A 47 12.30 22.84 -13.17
C LYS A 47 11.07 23.45 -12.49
N LYS A 48 9.95 22.72 -12.46
CA LYS A 48 8.70 23.14 -11.81
C LYS A 48 8.07 21.95 -11.10
N HIS A 49 8.15 21.92 -9.80
CA HIS A 49 7.47 20.94 -8.94
C HIS A 49 6.72 21.67 -7.82
N LEU A 50 5.72 21.03 -7.25
CA LEU A 50 4.93 21.55 -6.16
C LEU A 50 5.55 21.18 -4.81
N PHE A 51 5.94 19.91 -4.66
CA PHE A 51 6.60 19.36 -3.48
C PHE A 51 7.36 18.09 -3.85
N THR A 52 8.18 17.63 -2.91
CA THR A 52 8.99 16.43 -3.08
C THR A 52 8.52 15.34 -2.12
N CYS A 53 8.32 14.13 -2.62
CA CYS A 53 8.10 12.94 -1.81
C CYS A 53 9.37 12.11 -1.76
N SER A 54 9.69 11.54 -0.61
CA SER A 54 10.83 10.64 -0.46
C SER A 54 10.35 9.23 -0.10
N THR A 55 10.90 8.24 -0.81
CA THR A 55 10.64 6.84 -0.48
C THR A 55 11.37 6.43 0.79
N SER A 56 10.80 5.53 1.57
CA SER A 56 11.37 5.09 2.86
C SER A 56 12.69 4.30 2.76
N GLY A 57 13.24 4.11 1.58
CA GLY A 57 14.57 3.52 1.37
C GLY A 57 14.83 2.16 2.04
N SER A 58 13.81 1.31 2.21
CA SER A 58 13.89 0.07 2.99
C SER A 58 14.99 -0.92 2.56
N THR A 59 15.65 -0.68 1.43
CA THR A 59 16.75 -1.52 0.90
C THR A 59 17.86 -0.72 0.22
N GLY A 60 17.95 0.59 0.44
CA GLY A 60 18.94 1.45 -0.19
C GLY A 60 18.68 2.92 0.13
N GLU A 61 19.41 3.80 -0.50
CA GLU A 61 19.19 5.23 -0.35
C GLU A 61 17.77 5.62 -0.77
N PRO A 62 17.10 6.51 0.00
CA PRO A 62 15.80 7.07 -0.39
C PRO A 62 15.87 7.70 -1.78
N VAL A 63 14.81 7.55 -2.55
CA VAL A 63 14.64 8.27 -3.81
C VAL A 63 13.65 9.38 -3.57
N SER A 64 14.06 10.60 -3.90
CA SER A 64 13.17 11.75 -3.90
C SER A 64 12.49 11.89 -5.26
N VAL A 65 11.20 12.04 -5.25
CA VAL A 65 10.37 12.23 -6.45
C VAL A 65 9.64 13.56 -6.34
N GLU A 66 9.87 14.40 -7.31
CA GLU A 66 9.21 15.68 -7.40
C GLU A 66 7.80 15.52 -7.96
N LYS A 67 6.83 16.15 -7.30
CA LYS A 67 5.41 16.09 -7.63
C LYS A 67 4.94 17.34 -8.32
N THR A 68 4.18 17.15 -9.39
CA THR A 68 3.54 18.24 -10.11
C THR A 68 2.26 18.71 -9.41
N TYR A 69 1.75 19.86 -9.81
CA TYR A 69 0.42 20.30 -9.40
C TYR A 69 -0.68 19.32 -9.86
N GLN A 70 -0.52 18.70 -11.03
CA GLN A 70 -1.46 17.70 -11.53
C GLN A 70 -1.45 16.43 -10.67
N ASP A 71 -0.28 15.98 -10.20
CA ASP A 71 -0.19 14.87 -9.25
C ASP A 71 -1.01 15.13 -7.99
N TYR A 72 -0.98 16.37 -7.47
CA TYR A 72 -1.75 16.76 -6.29
C TYR A 72 -3.26 16.74 -6.55
N ILE A 73 -3.73 17.32 -7.65
CA ILE A 73 -5.16 17.32 -8.01
C ILE A 73 -5.68 15.89 -8.20
N TRP A 74 -4.92 15.05 -8.89
CA TRP A 74 -5.30 13.67 -9.10
C TRP A 74 -5.29 12.84 -7.82
N TYR A 75 -4.34 13.08 -6.93
CA TYR A 75 -4.33 12.44 -5.61
C TYR A 75 -5.61 12.76 -4.83
N MET A 76 -6.02 14.02 -4.82
CA MET A 76 -7.27 14.45 -4.18
C MET A 76 -8.50 13.81 -4.85
N ALA A 77 -8.56 13.83 -6.17
CA ALA A 77 -9.68 13.29 -6.93
C ALA A 77 -9.82 11.76 -6.74
N THR A 78 -8.72 11.01 -6.79
CA THR A 78 -8.75 9.57 -6.57
C THR A 78 -9.11 9.19 -5.12
N THR A 79 -8.71 10.01 -4.15
CA THR A 79 -9.13 9.85 -2.76
C THR A 79 -10.65 10.05 -2.63
N MET A 80 -11.20 11.08 -3.25
CA MET A 80 -12.64 11.30 -3.27
C MET A 80 -13.38 10.17 -3.97
N ARG A 81 -12.85 9.69 -5.10
CA ARG A 81 -13.43 8.54 -5.81
C ARG A 81 -13.54 7.31 -4.92
N GLU A 82 -12.51 7.01 -4.13
CA GLU A 82 -12.59 5.87 -3.21
C GLU A 82 -13.73 6.04 -2.20
N PHE A 83 -13.88 7.23 -1.63
CA PHE A 83 -14.98 7.51 -0.72
C PHE A 83 -16.36 7.39 -1.38
N PHE A 84 -16.51 7.92 -2.60
CA PHE A 84 -17.76 7.79 -3.36
C PHE A 84 -18.07 6.33 -3.74
N TRP A 85 -17.08 5.56 -4.16
CA TRP A 85 -17.25 4.14 -4.47
C TRP A 85 -17.67 3.33 -3.26
N ARG A 86 -17.18 3.70 -2.08
CA ARG A 86 -17.54 3.09 -0.80
C ARG A 86 -18.81 3.67 -0.19
N LYS A 87 -19.40 4.70 -0.81
CA LYS A 87 -20.59 5.41 -0.34
C LYS A 87 -20.43 5.96 1.09
N TRP A 88 -19.25 6.49 1.40
CA TRP A 88 -18.97 7.06 2.71
C TRP A 88 -19.79 8.34 2.94
N ASP A 89 -20.43 8.40 4.10
CA ASP A 89 -21.17 9.57 4.57
C ASP A 89 -20.21 10.52 5.29
N PHE A 90 -19.92 11.66 4.67
CA PHE A 90 -18.96 12.64 5.19
C PHE A 90 -19.42 13.35 6.47
N THR A 91 -20.70 13.22 6.86
CA THR A 91 -21.21 13.74 8.15
C THR A 91 -20.81 12.84 9.33
N LYS A 92 -20.28 11.65 9.07
CA LYS A 92 -19.83 10.67 10.06
C LYS A 92 -18.38 10.91 10.47
N ASN A 93 -17.97 10.34 11.61
CA ASN A 93 -16.63 10.51 12.15
C ASN A 93 -15.65 9.50 11.56
N ILE A 94 -14.41 9.93 11.34
CA ILE A 94 -13.30 9.09 10.87
C ILE A 94 -12.13 9.12 11.86
N ALA A 95 -11.53 7.96 12.10
CA ALA A 95 -10.24 7.83 12.79
C ALA A 95 -9.12 7.56 11.77
N ILE A 96 -8.00 8.28 11.87
CA ILE A 96 -6.82 8.15 11.00
C ILE A 96 -5.62 7.82 11.86
N ILE A 97 -5.03 6.63 11.66
CA ILE A 97 -3.85 6.15 12.39
C ILE A 97 -2.69 6.06 11.41
N ARG A 98 -1.72 6.97 11.55
CA ARG A 98 -0.53 7.04 10.66
C ARG A 98 0.67 7.55 11.45
N GLY A 99 1.90 7.17 11.02
CA GLY A 99 3.13 7.48 11.71
C GLY A 99 3.56 8.95 11.73
N ASP A 100 2.97 9.77 10.89
CA ASP A 100 3.24 11.20 10.76
C ASP A 100 2.15 12.08 11.41
N ASN A 101 1.14 11.47 12.00
CA ASN A 101 0.04 12.21 12.62
C ASN A 101 0.46 12.83 13.96
N LYS A 102 0.09 14.09 14.14
CA LYS A 102 -0.06 14.63 15.49
C LYS A 102 -1.36 14.10 16.07
N VAL A 103 -1.36 13.73 17.35
CA VAL A 103 -2.59 13.35 18.05
C VAL A 103 -3.47 14.58 18.17
N GLN A 104 -4.61 14.57 17.53
CA GLN A 104 -5.55 15.70 17.51
C GLN A 104 -6.93 15.29 17.04
N ASP A 105 -7.94 16.00 17.53
CA ASP A 105 -9.31 15.92 17.06
C ASP A 105 -9.61 17.17 16.21
N LEU A 106 -10.19 16.97 15.04
CA LEU A 106 -10.56 18.04 14.13
C LEU A 106 -12.07 17.98 13.88
N GLU A 107 -12.73 19.13 13.85
CA GLU A 107 -14.18 19.25 13.63
C GLU A 107 -14.58 19.05 12.15
N THR A 108 -13.67 18.56 11.31
CA THR A 108 -13.88 18.40 9.88
C THR A 108 -12.94 17.33 9.31
N TRP A 109 -13.32 16.74 8.18
CA TRP A 109 -12.45 15.87 7.39
C TRP A 109 -11.45 16.68 6.53
N GLY A 110 -11.61 18.01 6.48
CA GLY A 110 -10.79 18.89 5.62
C GLY A 110 -11.17 18.83 4.15
N LEU A 111 -12.34 18.31 3.82
CA LEU A 111 -12.84 18.27 2.44
C LEU A 111 -13.35 19.64 1.99
N PRO A 112 -13.28 19.93 0.69
CA PRO A 112 -13.89 21.14 0.13
C PRO A 112 -15.39 21.20 0.43
N LYS A 113 -15.90 22.38 0.75
CA LYS A 113 -17.33 22.57 1.09
C LYS A 113 -18.28 22.21 -0.05
N PHE A 114 -17.85 22.31 -1.32
CA PHE A 114 -18.66 21.90 -2.45
C PHE A 114 -18.83 20.37 -2.56
N ILE A 115 -17.93 19.58 -1.92
CA ILE A 115 -18.03 18.12 -1.82
C ILE A 115 -18.84 17.75 -0.58
N ALA A 116 -18.50 18.34 0.56
CA ALA A 116 -19.11 18.02 1.85
C ALA A 116 -19.30 19.32 2.65
N PRO A 117 -20.47 19.99 2.53
CA PRO A 117 -20.75 21.22 3.25
C PRO A 117 -20.82 21.00 4.77
N ILE A 118 -21.25 19.83 5.20
CA ILE A 118 -21.29 19.38 6.61
C ILE A 118 -20.38 18.16 6.73
N GLN A 119 -19.49 18.18 7.69
CA GLN A 119 -18.53 17.11 7.89
C GLN A 119 -18.49 16.68 9.36
N GLY A 120 -18.23 15.40 9.57
CA GLY A 120 -18.01 14.85 10.90
C GLY A 120 -16.57 15.12 11.39
N MET A 121 -16.29 14.60 12.59
CA MET A 121 -15.00 14.70 13.24
C MET A 121 -13.93 13.84 12.54
N THR A 122 -12.71 14.31 12.55
CA THR A 122 -11.52 13.51 12.25
C THR A 122 -10.67 13.35 13.49
N TYR A 123 -10.54 12.12 13.96
CA TYR A 123 -9.65 11.75 15.06
C TYR A 123 -8.32 11.27 14.49
N LYS A 124 -7.21 11.91 14.86
CA LYS A 124 -5.88 11.54 14.39
C LYS A 124 -5.03 10.98 15.51
N MET A 125 -4.36 9.87 15.24
CA MET A 125 -3.45 9.23 16.16
C MET A 125 -2.15 8.84 15.45
N ASN A 126 -1.04 8.96 16.15
CA ASN A 126 0.23 8.38 15.72
C ASN A 126 0.26 6.88 16.01
N PHE A 127 1.30 6.19 15.52
CA PHE A 127 1.53 4.80 15.91
C PHE A 127 1.79 4.69 17.42
N ALA A 128 1.14 3.68 18.00
CA ALA A 128 1.24 3.37 19.41
C ALA A 128 1.13 1.83 19.59
N PRO A 129 1.37 1.27 20.77
CA PRO A 129 1.05 -0.11 21.06
C PRO A 129 -0.41 -0.44 20.72
N ILE A 130 -0.66 -1.65 20.22
CA ILE A 130 -2.01 -2.05 19.75
C ILE A 130 -3.07 -1.89 20.84
N SER A 131 -2.73 -2.18 22.10
CA SER A 131 -3.65 -1.97 23.24
C SER A 131 -4.07 -0.50 23.41
N VAL A 132 -3.14 0.44 23.18
CA VAL A 132 -3.42 1.87 23.24
C VAL A 132 -4.30 2.29 22.07
N ILE A 133 -3.99 1.82 20.86
CA ILE A 133 -4.81 2.08 19.67
C ILE A 133 -6.22 1.51 19.86
N GLN A 134 -6.34 0.30 20.39
CA GLN A 134 -7.63 -0.35 20.66
C GLN A 134 -8.47 0.48 21.63
N SER A 135 -7.93 0.83 22.80
CA SER A 135 -8.65 1.62 23.81
C SER A 135 -9.07 2.98 23.26
N TRP A 136 -8.21 3.63 22.48
CA TRP A 136 -8.52 4.91 21.84
C TRP A 136 -9.63 4.79 20.80
N LEU A 137 -9.65 3.73 19.99
CA LEU A 137 -10.72 3.48 19.03
C LEU A 137 -12.07 3.18 19.73
N GLU A 138 -12.05 2.45 20.85
CA GLU A 138 -13.23 2.21 21.67
C GLU A 138 -13.78 3.51 22.27
N GLU A 139 -12.90 4.39 22.76
CA GLU A 139 -13.27 5.72 23.30
C GLU A 139 -13.85 6.63 22.22
N LYS A 140 -13.16 6.78 21.07
CA LYS A 140 -13.60 7.67 19.97
C LYS A 140 -14.78 7.12 19.19
N ASN A 141 -14.93 5.81 19.17
CA ASN A 141 -16.00 5.06 18.53
C ASN A 141 -16.34 5.59 17.11
N PRO A 142 -15.35 5.67 16.19
CA PRO A 142 -15.53 6.26 14.87
C PRO A 142 -16.40 5.39 13.96
N HIS A 143 -16.98 6.00 12.92
CA HIS A 143 -17.71 5.28 11.88
C HIS A 143 -16.78 4.73 10.79
N TYR A 144 -15.64 5.37 10.58
CA TYR A 144 -14.64 4.96 9.59
C TYR A 144 -13.25 4.93 10.22
N ILE A 145 -12.45 3.95 9.80
CA ILE A 145 -11.04 3.86 10.21
C ILE A 145 -10.17 3.88 8.97
N HIS A 146 -9.11 4.69 8.99
CA HIS A 146 -8.05 4.69 7.98
C HIS A 146 -6.72 4.39 8.65
N CYS A 147 -6.14 3.22 8.36
CA CYS A 147 -4.83 2.83 8.89
C CYS A 147 -4.12 1.81 7.98
N TYR A 148 -3.00 1.26 8.42
CA TYR A 148 -2.31 0.18 7.71
C TYR A 148 -3.00 -1.18 7.89
N PRO A 149 -2.97 -2.06 6.87
CA PRO A 149 -3.47 -3.45 6.97
C PRO A 149 -2.90 -4.20 8.18
N SER A 150 -1.62 -4.04 8.48
CA SER A 150 -0.97 -4.71 9.64
C SER A 150 -1.56 -4.29 10.99
N ILE A 151 -2.05 -3.06 11.12
CA ILE A 151 -2.74 -2.57 12.31
C ILE A 151 -4.15 -3.16 12.36
N LEU A 152 -4.90 -3.11 11.25
CA LEU A 152 -6.26 -3.66 11.18
C LEU A 152 -6.33 -5.14 11.56
N LYS A 153 -5.34 -5.94 11.17
CA LYS A 153 -5.27 -7.37 11.52
C LYS A 153 -5.15 -7.64 13.02
N GLN A 154 -4.71 -6.66 13.81
CA GLN A 154 -4.43 -6.82 15.24
C GLN A 154 -5.50 -6.17 16.14
N ILE A 155 -6.38 -5.35 15.56
CA ILE A 155 -7.45 -4.65 16.25
C ILE A 155 -8.70 -5.52 16.26
N ASP A 156 -9.38 -5.56 17.42
CA ASP A 156 -10.73 -6.12 17.54
C ASP A 156 -11.76 -5.07 17.10
N LEU A 157 -12.12 -5.11 15.81
CA LEU A 157 -13.08 -4.17 15.23
C LEU A 157 -14.49 -4.31 15.80
N SER A 158 -14.85 -5.45 16.41
CA SER A 158 -16.17 -5.67 17.00
C SER A 158 -16.44 -4.77 18.20
N LYS A 159 -15.39 -4.25 18.83
CA LYS A 159 -15.47 -3.31 19.95
C LYS A 159 -15.70 -1.85 19.53
N VAL A 160 -15.61 -1.55 18.23
CA VAL A 160 -15.89 -0.22 17.67
C VAL A 160 -17.32 -0.25 17.13
N THR A 161 -18.29 0.00 18.00
CA THR A 161 -19.71 -0.29 17.76
C THR A 161 -20.35 0.55 16.65
N ASN A 162 -19.83 1.75 16.37
CA ASN A 162 -20.28 2.62 15.28
C ASN A 162 -19.60 2.32 13.94
N LEU A 163 -18.66 1.38 13.88
CA LEU A 163 -17.86 1.14 12.68
C LEU A 163 -18.71 0.69 11.50
N ILE A 164 -18.60 1.41 10.38
CA ILE A 164 -19.28 1.12 9.11
C ILE A 164 -18.31 0.49 8.12
N ASP A 165 -17.11 1.10 7.95
CA ASP A 165 -16.13 0.62 6.95
C ASP A 165 -14.70 1.02 7.34
N VAL A 166 -13.73 0.36 6.70
CA VAL A 166 -12.31 0.61 6.91
C VAL A 166 -11.61 0.87 5.59
N LYS A 167 -10.70 1.85 5.58
CA LYS A 167 -9.76 2.12 4.51
C LYS A 167 -8.37 1.73 4.97
N SER A 168 -7.61 1.04 4.11
CA SER A 168 -6.24 0.70 4.41
C SER A 168 -5.32 0.97 3.23
N THR A 169 -4.13 1.49 3.51
CA THR A 169 -3.16 1.90 2.50
C THR A 169 -1.74 1.64 2.98
N GLY A 170 -0.79 1.64 2.05
CA GLY A 170 0.64 1.66 2.36
C GLY A 170 1.30 0.31 2.57
N GLU A 171 0.54 -0.77 2.63
CA GLU A 171 1.00 -2.16 2.74
C GLU A 171 0.21 -3.07 1.80
N LEU A 172 0.70 -4.28 1.58
CA LEU A 172 -0.01 -5.31 0.81
C LEU A 172 -1.36 -5.65 1.46
N GLY A 173 -2.39 -5.81 0.65
CA GLY A 173 -3.76 -6.06 1.13
C GLY A 173 -4.53 -4.80 1.54
N GLY A 174 -3.99 -3.62 1.26
CA GLY A 174 -4.70 -2.36 1.43
C GLY A 174 -5.83 -2.18 0.42
N THR A 175 -6.80 -1.31 0.74
CA THR A 175 -7.92 -0.99 -0.16
C THR A 175 -7.53 -0.03 -1.28
N MET A 176 -6.35 0.59 -1.15
CA MET A 176 -5.73 1.43 -2.18
C MET A 176 -4.30 0.95 -2.41
N PHE A 177 -3.95 0.71 -3.66
CA PHE A 177 -2.61 0.43 -4.11
C PHE A 177 -1.96 1.72 -4.61
N SER A 178 -0.87 2.11 -3.99
CA SER A 178 -0.17 3.37 -4.25
C SER A 178 1.33 3.24 -4.04
N SER A 179 2.10 4.10 -4.68
CA SER A 179 3.53 4.29 -4.39
C SER A 179 3.86 5.76 -4.23
N GLU A 180 4.94 6.07 -3.52
CA GLU A 180 5.41 7.45 -3.39
C GLU A 180 5.76 8.06 -4.75
N GLU A 181 6.28 7.24 -5.66
CA GLU A 181 6.66 7.68 -7.01
C GLU A 181 5.45 8.03 -7.87
N CYS A 182 4.44 7.15 -7.90
CA CYS A 182 3.34 7.25 -8.86
C CYS A 182 2.04 7.81 -8.25
N GLY A 183 1.95 7.93 -6.93
CA GLY A 183 0.71 8.27 -6.24
C GLY A 183 -0.27 7.09 -6.21
N THR A 184 -1.56 7.36 -6.31
CA THR A 184 -2.60 6.32 -6.35
C THR A 184 -2.55 5.59 -7.69
N ILE A 185 -2.25 4.29 -7.64
CA ILE A 185 -2.18 3.41 -8.82
C ILE A 185 -3.53 2.78 -9.09
N ALA A 186 -4.10 2.11 -8.09
CA ALA A 186 -5.37 1.42 -8.22
C ALA A 186 -6.16 1.43 -6.90
N ILE A 187 -7.48 1.33 -7.02
CA ILE A 187 -8.41 1.30 -5.88
C ILE A 187 -9.19 -0.01 -5.93
N GLN A 188 -9.36 -0.63 -4.78
CA GLN A 188 -10.13 -1.87 -4.63
C GLN A 188 -11.55 -1.68 -5.16
N CYS A 189 -12.00 -2.64 -5.96
CA CYS A 189 -13.36 -2.64 -6.49
C CYS A 189 -14.37 -2.81 -5.34
N PRO A 190 -15.37 -1.93 -5.22
CA PRO A 190 -16.37 -2.05 -4.16
C PRO A 190 -17.30 -3.27 -4.36
N ASP A 191 -17.47 -3.73 -5.60
CA ASP A 191 -18.35 -4.85 -5.94
C ASP A 191 -17.60 -6.20 -5.92
N ASN A 192 -16.27 -6.18 -6.12
CA ASN A 192 -15.41 -7.37 -6.06
C ASN A 192 -14.10 -7.02 -5.35
N LYS A 193 -14.07 -7.26 -4.04
CA LYS A 193 -12.95 -6.88 -3.16
C LYS A 193 -11.61 -7.56 -3.47
N ASN A 194 -11.59 -8.57 -4.33
CA ASN A 194 -10.34 -9.22 -4.76
C ASN A 194 -9.64 -8.44 -5.88
N ASN A 195 -10.37 -7.56 -6.58
CA ASN A 195 -9.90 -6.83 -7.73
C ASN A 195 -9.62 -5.36 -7.40
N TYR A 196 -8.70 -4.76 -8.15
CA TYR A 196 -8.36 -3.33 -8.07
C TYR A 196 -8.50 -2.72 -9.45
N HIS A 197 -9.09 -1.54 -9.53
CA HIS A 197 -9.18 -0.76 -10.76
C HIS A 197 -8.07 0.28 -10.83
N VAL A 198 -7.31 0.22 -11.92
CA VAL A 198 -6.24 1.19 -12.20
C VAL A 198 -6.87 2.55 -12.48
N MET A 199 -6.33 3.60 -11.87
CA MET A 199 -6.84 4.95 -12.07
C MET A 199 -6.49 5.49 -13.45
N GLU A 200 -7.34 6.35 -14.01
CA GLU A 200 -7.25 6.80 -15.39
C GLU A 200 -5.99 7.60 -15.71
N ASN A 201 -5.36 8.21 -14.71
CA ASN A 201 -4.07 8.88 -14.86
C ASN A 201 -2.88 7.92 -14.85
N GLN A 202 -3.12 6.63 -14.71
CA GLN A 202 -2.11 5.60 -14.69
C GLN A 202 -2.27 4.66 -15.89
N MET A 203 -1.17 4.18 -16.40
CA MET A 203 -1.11 3.10 -17.37
C MET A 203 -0.18 2.02 -16.83
N VAL A 204 -0.70 0.81 -16.74
CA VAL A 204 0.00 -0.33 -16.16
C VAL A 204 0.22 -1.40 -17.22
N GLU A 205 1.47 -1.84 -17.35
CA GLU A 205 1.92 -2.96 -18.16
C GLU A 205 2.50 -4.04 -17.23
N VAL A 206 2.55 -5.26 -17.68
CA VAL A 206 3.22 -6.36 -16.99
C VAL A 206 4.38 -6.85 -17.85
N ASP A 207 5.57 -6.91 -17.26
CA ASP A 207 6.76 -7.43 -17.93
C ASP A 207 6.73 -8.97 -18.01
N THR A 208 7.64 -9.55 -18.76
CA THR A 208 7.74 -11.01 -18.95
C THR A 208 7.95 -11.81 -17.67
N ASP A 209 8.50 -11.17 -16.63
CA ASP A 209 8.69 -11.74 -15.31
C ASP A 209 7.52 -11.48 -14.32
N GLY A 210 6.42 -10.87 -14.78
CA GLY A 210 5.29 -10.47 -13.94
C GLY A 210 5.48 -9.13 -13.22
N GLY A 211 6.59 -8.45 -13.46
CA GLY A 211 6.89 -7.14 -12.87
C GLY A 211 6.02 -6.03 -13.42
N MET A 212 5.50 -5.19 -12.53
CA MET A 212 4.68 -4.04 -12.92
C MET A 212 5.55 -2.93 -13.52
N ILE A 213 5.16 -2.47 -14.69
CA ILE A 213 5.67 -1.28 -15.35
C ILE A 213 4.57 -0.23 -15.36
N ILE A 214 4.84 0.96 -14.87
CA ILE A 214 3.84 2.01 -14.72
C ILE A 214 4.26 3.32 -15.40
N SER A 215 3.32 3.95 -16.08
CA SER A 215 3.44 5.31 -16.59
C SER A 215 2.35 6.17 -15.99
N THR A 216 2.69 7.35 -15.47
CA THR A 216 1.70 8.29 -14.97
C THR A 216 1.54 9.48 -15.92
N MET A 217 0.28 9.85 -16.18
CA MET A 217 -0.06 10.96 -17.09
C MET A 217 0.17 12.32 -16.46
N THR A 218 0.18 12.38 -15.15
CA THR A 218 0.32 13.63 -14.38
C THR A 218 1.77 14.04 -14.17
N ASN A 219 2.71 13.10 -14.31
CA ASN A 219 4.12 13.36 -14.17
C ASN A 219 4.89 12.90 -15.42
N PRO A 220 5.38 13.83 -16.26
CA PRO A 220 6.04 13.48 -17.52
C PRO A 220 7.39 12.75 -17.33
N TYR A 221 7.92 12.73 -16.12
CA TYR A 221 9.19 12.10 -15.80
C TYR A 221 9.04 10.62 -15.42
N ILE A 222 7.80 10.12 -15.22
CA ILE A 222 7.52 8.72 -14.89
C ILE A 222 6.86 8.08 -16.12
N ARG A 223 7.69 7.45 -16.94
CA ARG A 223 7.30 6.71 -18.14
C ARG A 223 7.91 5.32 -18.11
N ARG A 224 7.06 4.28 -18.21
CA ARG A 224 7.46 2.87 -18.15
C ARG A 224 8.41 2.55 -16.99
N TYR A 225 8.06 3.03 -15.81
CA TYR A 225 8.85 2.84 -14.58
C TYR A 225 8.56 1.46 -13.99
N LYS A 226 9.59 0.61 -13.88
CA LYS A 226 9.52 -0.68 -13.19
C LYS A 226 9.69 -0.42 -11.68
N ASN A 227 8.57 -0.41 -10.94
CA ASN A 227 8.55 -0.03 -9.52
C ASN A 227 8.94 -1.17 -8.56
N GLY A 228 9.12 -2.38 -9.10
CA GLY A 228 9.51 -3.58 -8.35
C GLY A 228 8.33 -4.35 -7.74
N ASP A 229 7.10 -3.93 -7.96
CA ASP A 229 5.93 -4.71 -7.58
C ASP A 229 5.58 -5.73 -8.68
N HIS A 230 5.02 -6.89 -8.30
CA HIS A 230 4.48 -7.91 -9.20
C HIS A 230 2.97 -7.95 -9.09
N ILE A 231 2.33 -8.02 -10.25
CA ILE A 231 0.86 -8.02 -10.36
C ILE A 231 0.39 -8.99 -11.43
N GLU A 232 -0.90 -9.31 -11.38
CA GLU A 232 -1.62 -10.00 -12.43
C GLU A 232 -2.75 -9.10 -12.94
N LEU A 233 -2.81 -8.90 -14.25
CA LEU A 233 -3.91 -8.18 -14.91
C LEU A 233 -4.99 -9.18 -15.31
N GLY A 234 -6.24 -8.72 -15.36
CA GLY A 234 -7.36 -9.53 -15.76
C GLY A 234 -8.64 -8.73 -15.89
N GLU A 235 -9.77 -9.38 -15.76
CA GLU A 235 -11.08 -8.75 -15.87
C GLU A 235 -11.81 -8.72 -14.53
N CYS A 236 -12.66 -7.72 -14.36
CA CYS A 236 -13.56 -7.62 -13.22
C CYS A 236 -15.01 -7.86 -13.67
N THR A 237 -15.76 -8.58 -12.88
CA THR A 237 -17.20 -8.83 -13.13
C THR A 237 -18.10 -7.61 -12.93
N CYS A 238 -17.55 -6.51 -12.39
CA CYS A 238 -18.30 -5.27 -12.23
C CYS A 238 -18.47 -4.52 -13.57
N ARG A 239 -19.29 -3.47 -13.57
CA ARG A 239 -19.59 -2.69 -14.80
C ARG A 239 -18.52 -1.64 -15.16
N ARG A 240 -17.44 -1.53 -14.37
CA ARG A 240 -16.38 -0.53 -14.63
C ARG A 240 -15.47 -0.99 -15.77
N THR A 241 -15.16 -0.08 -16.68
CA THR A 241 -14.32 -0.35 -17.86
C THR A 241 -12.84 -0.05 -17.64
N LEU A 242 -12.45 0.19 -16.40
CA LEU A 242 -11.07 0.48 -16.03
C LEU A 242 -10.22 -0.80 -16.09
N GLN A 243 -8.93 -0.64 -16.42
CA GLN A 243 -7.96 -1.73 -16.34
C GLN A 243 -7.99 -2.35 -14.95
N THR A 244 -7.96 -3.67 -14.88
CA THR A 244 -8.11 -4.40 -13.62
C THR A 244 -6.84 -5.14 -13.26
N ILE A 245 -6.40 -4.97 -12.00
CA ILE A 245 -5.42 -5.81 -11.33
C ILE A 245 -6.20 -6.84 -10.52
N THR A 246 -6.04 -8.11 -10.84
CA THR A 246 -6.70 -9.24 -10.15
C THR A 246 -5.90 -9.75 -8.98
N LYS A 247 -4.58 -9.49 -8.97
CA LYS A 247 -3.71 -9.88 -7.88
C LYS A 247 -2.52 -8.94 -7.75
N ILE A 248 -2.20 -8.58 -6.52
CA ILE A 248 -0.99 -7.84 -6.14
C ILE A 248 -0.14 -8.79 -5.32
N ASN A 249 0.93 -9.29 -5.94
CA ASN A 249 1.83 -10.25 -5.30
C ASN A 249 2.86 -9.58 -4.38
N GLY A 250 3.02 -8.25 -4.51
CA GLY A 250 4.01 -7.48 -3.77
C GLY A 250 5.33 -7.31 -4.53
N ARG A 251 6.40 -6.98 -3.82
CA ARG A 251 7.69 -6.67 -4.46
C ARG A 251 8.52 -7.92 -4.71
N VAL A 252 9.27 -7.95 -5.82
CA VAL A 252 10.21 -9.03 -6.18
C VAL A 252 11.14 -9.39 -5.02
N ARG A 253 11.62 -8.39 -4.30
CA ARG A 253 12.45 -8.59 -3.09
C ARG A 253 11.74 -9.31 -1.95
N ASN A 254 10.44 -9.52 -2.08
CA ASN A 254 9.63 -10.27 -1.14
C ASN A 254 9.41 -11.72 -1.62
N MET A 255 10.15 -12.18 -2.63
CA MET A 255 10.17 -13.57 -3.06
C MET A 255 11.41 -14.27 -2.50
N PHE A 256 11.24 -15.51 -2.06
CA PHE A 256 12.38 -16.39 -1.81
C PHE A 256 13.08 -16.71 -3.12
N VAL A 257 14.39 -16.62 -3.13
CA VAL A 257 15.25 -17.14 -4.19
C VAL A 257 15.74 -18.52 -3.75
N LEU A 258 15.30 -19.55 -4.44
CA LEU A 258 15.70 -20.92 -4.12
C LEU A 258 17.11 -21.23 -4.68
N PRO A 259 17.84 -22.24 -4.14
CA PRO A 259 19.16 -22.62 -4.62
C PRO A 259 19.24 -22.98 -6.11
N ASN A 260 18.12 -23.40 -6.69
CA ASN A 260 18.01 -23.66 -8.15
C ASN A 260 17.71 -22.40 -8.99
N GLY A 261 17.65 -21.23 -8.36
CA GLY A 261 17.34 -19.95 -9.01
C GLY A 261 15.85 -19.63 -9.14
N ASP A 262 14.98 -20.56 -8.81
CA ASP A 262 13.52 -20.31 -8.81
C ASP A 262 13.13 -19.30 -7.75
N LYS A 263 12.06 -18.54 -8.03
CA LYS A 263 11.50 -17.56 -7.09
C LYS A 263 10.16 -18.04 -6.56
N LYS A 264 9.99 -18.03 -5.24
CA LYS A 264 8.78 -18.46 -4.56
C LYS A 264 8.21 -17.36 -3.68
N TRP A 265 6.91 -17.09 -3.81
CA TRP A 265 6.24 -16.15 -2.92
C TRP A 265 6.18 -16.71 -1.50
N PRO A 266 6.56 -15.92 -0.47
CA PRO A 266 6.46 -16.36 0.90
C PRO A 266 4.99 -16.44 1.31
N LEU A 267 4.44 -17.64 1.31
CA LEU A 267 3.14 -17.95 1.95
C LEU A 267 3.34 -18.14 3.45
N ILE A 268 4.04 -17.22 4.11
CA ILE A 268 4.25 -17.31 5.54
C ILE A 268 2.90 -17.07 6.20
N GLY A 269 2.19 -18.15 6.50
CA GLY A 269 0.87 -18.13 7.10
C GLY A 269 0.93 -17.51 8.50
N SER A 270 0.64 -16.22 8.61
CA SER A 270 0.58 -15.48 9.87
C SER A 270 -0.35 -16.15 10.90
N ARG A 271 -1.30 -16.98 10.44
CA ARG A 271 -2.25 -17.70 11.28
C ARG A 271 -1.55 -18.76 12.14
N ASP A 272 -0.64 -19.54 11.56
CA ASP A 272 0.06 -20.60 12.28
C ASP A 272 1.09 -20.02 13.24
N TYR A 273 1.77 -18.96 12.87
CA TYR A 273 2.74 -18.30 13.73
C TYR A 273 2.09 -17.73 15.00
N HIS A 274 0.94 -17.10 14.88
CA HIS A 274 0.23 -16.53 16.03
C HIS A 274 -0.42 -17.64 16.88
N SER A 275 -1.20 -18.55 16.28
CA SER A 275 -2.00 -19.53 17.00
C SER A 275 -1.15 -20.65 17.60
N ARG A 276 -0.08 -21.10 16.93
CA ARG A 276 0.73 -22.25 17.33
C ARG A 276 1.96 -21.87 18.15
N PHE A 277 2.58 -20.73 17.84
CA PHE A 277 3.84 -20.28 18.43
C PHE A 277 3.70 -19.03 19.29
N GLY A 278 2.56 -18.37 19.33
CA GLY A 278 2.37 -17.12 20.08
C GLY A 278 3.17 -15.94 19.53
N ILE A 279 3.61 -16.03 18.27
CA ILE A 279 4.39 -14.96 17.62
C ILE A 279 3.47 -13.79 17.32
N LYS A 280 3.70 -12.66 17.98
CA LYS A 280 2.90 -11.44 17.83
C LYS A 280 3.22 -10.71 16.53
N LYS A 281 4.50 -10.69 16.15
CA LYS A 281 4.99 -10.05 14.94
C LYS A 281 6.29 -10.72 14.50
N TYR A 282 6.54 -10.78 13.21
CA TYR A 282 7.75 -11.38 12.68
C TYR A 282 8.25 -10.63 11.45
N LYS A 283 9.52 -10.84 11.13
CA LYS A 283 10.15 -10.42 9.87
C LYS A 283 11.13 -11.50 9.44
N ALA A 284 10.95 -12.03 8.24
CA ALA A 284 11.86 -12.98 7.64
C ALA A 284 12.76 -12.28 6.64
N ILE A 285 14.07 -12.44 6.77
CA ILE A 285 15.08 -11.83 5.91
C ILE A 285 15.93 -12.94 5.31
N GLN A 286 15.77 -13.18 4.02
CA GLN A 286 16.69 -14.05 3.30
C GLN A 286 17.98 -13.28 3.03
N THR A 287 19.04 -13.59 3.75
CA THR A 287 20.34 -12.88 3.68
C THR A 287 21.25 -13.41 2.58
N SER A 288 21.09 -14.68 2.19
CA SER A 288 21.71 -15.32 1.04
C SER A 288 20.79 -16.43 0.51
N ILE A 289 21.18 -17.09 -0.58
CA ILE A 289 20.37 -18.16 -1.20
C ILE A 289 20.02 -19.27 -0.19
N ASP A 290 20.92 -19.56 0.75
CA ASP A 290 20.83 -20.67 1.71
C ASP A 290 20.63 -20.20 3.16
N GLN A 291 20.44 -18.91 3.41
CA GLN A 291 20.32 -18.34 4.76
C GLN A 291 19.05 -17.51 4.94
N LEU A 292 18.28 -17.84 5.96
CA LEU A 292 17.10 -17.11 6.39
C LEU A 292 17.23 -16.68 7.85
N GLU A 293 17.15 -15.39 8.10
CA GLU A 293 17.00 -14.83 9.44
C GLU A 293 15.53 -14.56 9.72
N LEU A 294 14.96 -15.21 10.73
CA LEU A 294 13.60 -14.97 11.21
C LEU A 294 13.64 -14.17 12.51
N GLN A 295 13.31 -12.90 12.42
CA GLN A 295 13.14 -12.02 13.59
C GLN A 295 11.70 -12.14 14.09
N ILE A 296 11.52 -12.41 15.40
CA ILE A 296 10.20 -12.62 16.00
C ILE A 296 10.03 -11.84 17.30
N ILE A 297 8.80 -11.42 17.55
CA ILE A 297 8.36 -10.84 18.83
C ILE A 297 7.43 -11.87 19.48
N CYS A 298 7.93 -12.60 20.44
CA CYS A 298 7.20 -13.53 21.31
C CYS A 298 8.06 -13.87 22.53
N GLU A 299 7.48 -14.61 23.49
CA GLU A 299 8.25 -15.28 24.53
C GLU A 299 9.17 -16.34 23.92
N PRO A 300 10.33 -16.66 24.56
CA PRO A 300 11.24 -17.68 24.05
C PRO A 300 10.52 -19.00 23.77
N LEU A 301 10.70 -19.52 22.56
CA LEU A 301 9.99 -20.72 22.09
C LEU A 301 10.56 -22.03 22.65
N GLY A 302 11.83 -22.05 23.10
CA GLY A 302 12.49 -23.25 23.57
C GLY A 302 12.49 -24.36 22.52
N GLU A 303 12.00 -25.54 22.86
CA GLU A 303 11.96 -26.69 21.95
C GLU A 303 11.08 -26.46 20.71
N LYS A 304 10.11 -25.55 20.76
CA LYS A 304 9.27 -25.19 19.61
C LYS A 304 10.02 -24.44 18.51
N GLU A 305 11.23 -23.93 18.76
CA GLU A 305 12.04 -23.35 17.68
C GLU A 305 12.33 -24.34 16.55
N LYS A 306 12.60 -25.61 16.93
CA LYS A 306 12.82 -26.66 15.94
C LYS A 306 11.56 -26.88 15.11
N GLU A 307 10.42 -26.99 15.76
CA GLU A 307 9.12 -27.17 15.10
C GLU A 307 8.80 -26.02 14.13
N LEU A 308 9.11 -24.77 14.53
CA LEU A 308 8.93 -23.59 13.67
C LEU A 308 9.86 -23.64 12.44
N LYS A 309 11.13 -24.04 12.62
CA LYS A 309 12.07 -24.21 11.51
C LYS A 309 11.63 -25.33 10.56
N ASP A 310 11.21 -26.45 11.09
CA ASP A 310 10.73 -27.59 10.29
C ASP A 310 9.50 -27.21 9.45
N LEU A 311 8.55 -26.46 10.02
CA LEU A 311 7.39 -25.93 9.31
C LEU A 311 7.79 -25.01 8.14
N ILE A 312 8.77 -24.15 8.35
CA ILE A 312 9.27 -23.24 7.29
C ILE A 312 9.97 -24.01 6.19
N LEU A 313 10.79 -25.03 6.54
CA LEU A 313 11.51 -25.87 5.59
C LEU A 313 10.54 -26.74 4.76
N GLU A 314 9.53 -27.32 5.39
CA GLU A 314 8.47 -28.05 4.71
C GLU A 314 7.76 -27.17 3.69
N TRP A 315 7.44 -25.97 4.08
CA TRP A 315 6.79 -25.03 3.20
C TRP A 315 7.69 -24.54 2.05
N LEU A 316 8.97 -24.24 2.32
CA LEU A 316 9.95 -23.83 1.30
C LEU A 316 10.26 -24.96 0.31
N GLN A 317 10.21 -26.21 0.78
CA GLN A 317 10.65 -27.40 0.02
C GLN A 317 12.10 -27.25 -0.49
N SER A 318 12.94 -26.61 0.31
CA SER A 318 14.34 -26.34 -0.01
C SER A 318 15.18 -26.30 1.26
N PRO A 319 16.40 -26.86 1.26
CA PRO A 319 17.28 -26.81 2.41
C PRO A 319 17.85 -25.39 2.57
N ILE A 320 17.35 -24.67 3.55
CA ILE A 320 17.82 -23.34 3.93
C ILE A 320 18.16 -23.34 5.41
N ASN A 321 19.25 -22.70 5.80
CA ASN A 321 19.61 -22.53 7.21
C ASN A 321 18.78 -21.39 7.82
N ILE A 322 18.02 -21.70 8.88
CA ILE A 322 17.15 -20.74 9.53
C ILE A 322 17.73 -20.35 10.88
N THR A 323 17.99 -19.06 11.04
CA THR A 323 18.37 -18.43 12.32
C THR A 323 17.19 -17.68 12.89
N ILE A 324 16.82 -17.96 14.14
CA ILE A 324 15.75 -17.23 14.84
C ILE A 324 16.40 -16.16 15.73
N LYS A 325 15.91 -14.92 15.62
CA LYS A 325 16.28 -13.79 16.48
C LYS A 325 15.05 -13.25 17.21
N TYR A 326 15.13 -13.18 18.51
CA TYR A 326 14.12 -12.52 19.33
C TYR A 326 14.36 -11.02 19.35
N VAL A 327 13.36 -10.24 19.03
CA VAL A 327 13.44 -8.77 19.01
C VAL A 327 12.31 -8.17 19.85
N TYR A 328 12.55 -7.02 20.45
CA TYR A 328 11.55 -6.33 21.28
C TYR A 328 10.60 -5.47 20.46
N SER A 329 11.08 -4.94 19.33
CA SER A 329 10.30 -4.10 18.42
C SER A 329 10.86 -4.13 17.02
N PHE A 330 10.05 -3.74 16.03
CA PHE A 330 10.50 -3.46 14.68
C PHE A 330 10.55 -1.94 14.47
N PRO A 331 11.66 -1.38 14.00
CA PRO A 331 11.85 0.07 13.93
C PRO A 331 10.98 0.78 12.88
N ASN A 332 10.43 0.06 11.90
CA ASN A 332 9.64 0.63 10.81
C ASN A 332 8.17 0.22 10.87
N TYR A 333 7.30 1.20 10.72
CA TYR A 333 5.85 1.01 10.73
C TYR A 333 5.31 0.42 9.42
N LYS A 334 5.98 0.60 8.28
CA LYS A 334 5.72 -0.19 7.06
C LYS A 334 6.37 -1.57 7.26
N HIS A 335 5.59 -2.47 7.81
CA HIS A 335 6.06 -3.80 8.13
C HIS A 335 6.04 -4.66 6.88
N GLU A 336 7.21 -5.03 6.39
CA GLU A 336 7.38 -6.07 5.39
C GLU A 336 7.69 -7.38 6.12
N GLU A 337 6.77 -8.33 6.05
CA GLU A 337 6.91 -9.62 6.72
C GLU A 337 8.08 -10.45 6.15
N PHE A 338 8.45 -10.21 4.89
CA PHE A 338 9.56 -10.88 4.23
C PHE A 338 10.36 -9.93 3.32
N ILE A 339 11.68 -10.11 3.31
CA ILE A 339 12.61 -9.44 2.39
C ILE A 339 13.65 -10.46 1.93
N SER A 340 13.94 -10.54 0.62
CA SER A 340 15.12 -11.23 0.10
C SER A 340 16.23 -10.22 -0.23
N LEU A 341 17.45 -10.55 0.20
CA LEU A 341 18.70 -9.87 -0.17
C LEU A 341 19.58 -10.78 -1.04
N ALA A 342 19.09 -11.96 -1.40
CA ALA A 342 19.86 -12.99 -2.12
C ALA A 342 20.16 -12.65 -3.59
N ASP A 343 19.44 -11.68 -4.16
CA ASP A 343 19.65 -11.21 -5.56
C ASP A 343 20.61 -10.00 -5.65
N LYS A 344 21.34 -9.68 -4.57
CA LYS A 344 22.28 -8.53 -4.55
C LYS A 344 23.71 -8.96 -4.79
#